data_73322c733ef913f1b943fee135369a96
#
_entry.id   73322c733ef913f1b943fee135369a96
#
_cell.length_a   1.000
_cell.length_b   1.000
_cell.length_c   1.000
_cell.angle_alpha   90.00
_cell.angle_beta   90.00
_cell.angle_gamma   90.00
#
_symmetry.space_group_name_H-M   'P 1'
#
loop_
_entity.id
_entity.type
_entity.pdbx_description
1 polymer ?
#
loop_
_entity_poly.entity_id
_entity_poly.type
_entity_poly.pdbx_seq_one_letter_code
_entity_poly.pdbx_strand_id
1 'polypeptide(L)'
;MQLLQPEADRQDAEPKALACYGLLRYDTGDMLLRFVQGRPVSQVTEDFLGWVCAQLAAAGKKALLLVWDNASWHVSGRVRDWIVAHNRRAKQPGGVRIVVCCLPVKSPWLNPIEPKWAHGKRAIVEPDRKLTAPEVQEPKKTKPPKTQKKVA
;
A
#
# COMPACT_ATOMS: atom_id res chain seq x y z
N MET A 1 8.13 -2.77 -2.29
CA MET A 1 7.07 -3.29 -1.43
C MET A 1 7.49 -4.61 -0.85
N GLN A 2 7.47 -4.78 0.45
CA GLN A 2 7.89 -6.03 1.10
C GLN A 2 6.67 -6.92 1.34
N LEU A 3 6.83 -8.20 1.01
CA LEU A 3 5.90 -9.25 1.39
C LEU A 3 5.92 -9.39 2.92
N LEU A 4 4.78 -9.13 3.53
CA LEU A 4 4.55 -9.55 4.91
C LEU A 4 4.20 -11.04 4.85
N GLN A 5 5.18 -11.90 5.11
CA GLN A 5 4.90 -13.31 5.35
C GLN A 5 4.57 -13.44 6.84
N PRO A 6 3.34 -13.75 7.22
CA PRO A 6 3.10 -14.24 8.57
C PRO A 6 3.93 -15.53 8.72
N GLU A 7 4.73 -15.64 9.77
CA GLU A 7 5.31 -16.94 10.10
C GLU A 7 4.14 -17.92 10.29
N ALA A 8 4.00 -18.81 9.31
CA ALA A 8 2.99 -19.86 9.37
C ALA A 8 3.30 -20.75 10.57
N ASP A 9 2.31 -20.98 11.40
CA ASP A 9 2.39 -22.03 12.38
C ASP A 9 2.61 -23.36 11.63
N ARG A 10 3.52 -24.22 12.09
CA ARG A 10 3.84 -25.50 11.44
C ARG A 10 2.63 -26.43 11.26
N GLN A 11 1.47 -26.05 11.78
CA GLN A 11 0.20 -26.76 11.64
C GLN A 11 -0.70 -26.19 10.52
N ASP A 12 -0.37 -25.02 9.92
CA ASP A 12 -1.09 -24.53 8.76
C ASP A 12 -0.60 -25.26 7.50
N ALA A 13 -1.47 -26.05 6.90
CA ALA A 13 -1.16 -26.88 5.73
C ALA A 13 -0.75 -26.07 4.48
N GLU A 14 -0.92 -24.74 4.46
CA GLU A 14 -0.45 -23.83 3.40
C GLU A 14 -0.05 -22.48 3.99
N PRO A 15 1.26 -22.11 3.96
CA PRO A 15 1.69 -20.77 4.32
C PRO A 15 1.14 -19.76 3.29
N LYS A 16 0.11 -19.02 3.67
CA LYS A 16 -0.49 -17.98 2.82
C LYS A 16 0.37 -16.73 2.88
N ALA A 17 1.07 -16.42 1.79
CA ALA A 17 1.72 -15.12 1.65
C ALA A 17 0.66 -14.02 1.56
N LEU A 18 0.83 -12.96 2.33
CA LEU A 18 -0.02 -11.78 2.31
C LEU A 18 0.79 -10.60 1.76
N ALA A 19 0.39 -10.09 0.61
CA ALA A 19 0.94 -8.86 0.05
C ALA A 19 0.12 -7.66 0.52
N CYS A 20 0.80 -6.59 0.94
CA CYS A 20 0.17 -5.33 1.28
C CYS A 20 0.55 -4.28 0.23
N TYR A 21 -0.44 -3.76 -0.48
CA TYR A 21 -0.33 -2.59 -1.34
C TYR A 21 -0.69 -1.36 -0.55
N GLY A 22 0.12 -0.32 -0.65
CA GLY A 22 -0.13 0.93 0.03
C GLY A 22 0.24 2.14 -0.80
N LEU A 23 -0.55 3.19 -0.63
CA LEU A 23 -0.29 4.49 -1.19
C LEU A 23 -0.39 5.53 -0.07
N LEU A 24 0.69 6.28 0.13
CA LEU A 24 0.71 7.41 1.04
C LEU A 24 0.21 8.64 0.29
N ARG A 25 -0.88 9.22 0.74
CA ARG A 25 -1.36 10.52 0.27
C ARG A 25 -0.52 11.62 0.91
N TYR A 26 0.22 12.34 0.09
CA TYR A 26 1.10 13.41 0.58
C TYR A 26 0.31 14.64 1.05
N ASP A 27 -0.87 14.88 0.48
CA ASP A 27 -1.73 16.02 0.81
C ASP A 27 -2.41 15.87 2.19
N THR A 28 -2.77 14.66 2.59
CA THR A 28 -3.47 14.41 3.86
C THR A 28 -2.63 13.64 4.88
N GLY A 29 -1.56 12.98 4.44
CA GLY A 29 -0.78 12.05 5.26
C GLY A 29 -1.43 10.68 5.45
N ASP A 30 -2.59 10.44 4.83
CA ASP A 30 -3.33 9.19 4.96
C ASP A 30 -2.69 8.07 4.13
N MET A 31 -2.81 6.84 4.64
CA MET A 31 -2.41 5.63 3.96
C MET A 31 -3.64 4.90 3.40
N LEU A 32 -3.68 4.71 2.09
CA LEU A 32 -4.62 3.79 1.45
C LEU A 32 -3.96 2.41 1.39
N LEU A 33 -4.54 1.43 2.06
CA LEU A 33 -3.99 0.07 2.17
C LEU A 33 -4.95 -0.94 1.56
N ARG A 34 -4.39 -1.92 0.86
CA ARG A 34 -5.11 -3.09 0.38
C ARG A 34 -4.26 -4.34 0.56
N PHE A 35 -4.83 -5.33 1.22
CA PHE A 35 -4.22 -6.63 1.41
C PHE A 35 -4.69 -7.60 0.34
N VAL A 36 -3.75 -8.37 -0.20
CA VAL A 36 -4.01 -9.36 -1.25
C VAL A 36 -3.32 -10.65 -0.88
N GLN A 37 -4.04 -11.77 -0.97
CA GLN A 37 -3.42 -13.08 -0.79
C GLN A 37 -2.50 -13.38 -1.98
N GLY A 38 -1.32 -13.93 -1.70
CA GLY A 38 -0.33 -14.25 -2.70
C GLY A 38 0.76 -13.21 -2.86
N ARG A 39 1.49 -13.28 -3.97
CA ARG A 39 2.62 -12.40 -4.27
C ARG A 39 2.16 -11.16 -5.04
N PRO A 40 2.86 -10.02 -4.91
CA PRO A 40 2.62 -8.87 -5.76
C PRO A 40 2.96 -9.21 -7.21
N VAL A 41 2.03 -8.90 -8.10
CA VAL A 41 2.16 -9.09 -9.55
C VAL A 41 1.56 -7.88 -10.27
N SER A 42 1.87 -7.73 -11.56
CA SER A 42 1.42 -6.58 -12.37
C SER A 42 -0.12 -6.43 -12.36
N GLN A 43 -0.88 -7.52 -12.43
CA GLN A 43 -2.35 -7.47 -12.37
C GLN A 43 -2.86 -6.83 -11.09
N VAL A 44 -2.27 -7.18 -9.95
CA VAL A 44 -2.66 -6.60 -8.65
C VAL A 44 -2.31 -5.11 -8.59
N THR A 45 -1.19 -4.70 -9.20
CA THR A 45 -0.84 -3.28 -9.35
C THR A 45 -1.90 -2.53 -10.16
N GLU A 46 -2.34 -3.08 -11.30
CA GLU A 46 -3.42 -2.49 -12.12
C GLU A 46 -4.71 -2.33 -11.33
N ASP A 47 -5.15 -3.38 -10.64
CA ASP A 47 -6.36 -3.39 -9.84
C ASP A 47 -6.29 -2.38 -8.68
N PHE A 48 -5.13 -2.28 -8.04
CA PHE A 48 -4.89 -1.31 -6.97
C PHE A 48 -4.94 0.13 -7.49
N LEU A 49 -4.29 0.43 -8.61
CA LEU A 49 -4.32 1.76 -9.22
C LEU A 49 -5.72 2.13 -9.68
N GLY A 50 -6.46 1.20 -10.26
CA GLY A 50 -7.87 1.40 -10.64
C GLY A 50 -8.73 1.76 -9.43
N TRP A 51 -8.57 1.03 -8.32
CA TRP A 51 -9.26 1.32 -7.06
C TRP A 51 -8.88 2.68 -6.49
N VAL A 52 -7.58 3.04 -6.45
CA VAL A 52 -7.11 4.35 -6.00
C VAL A 52 -7.71 5.46 -6.83
N CYS A 53 -7.70 5.34 -8.17
CA CYS A 53 -8.28 6.33 -9.06
C CYS A 53 -9.79 6.52 -8.83
N ALA A 54 -10.53 5.43 -8.54
CA ALA A 54 -11.94 5.52 -8.18
C ALA A 54 -12.17 6.29 -6.87
N GLN A 55 -11.34 6.06 -5.85
CA GLN A 55 -11.39 6.81 -4.59
C GLN A 55 -11.08 8.31 -4.80
N LEU A 56 -10.08 8.61 -5.63
CA LEU A 56 -9.70 9.99 -5.94
C LEU A 56 -10.78 10.70 -6.77
N ALA A 57 -11.40 10.02 -7.71
CA ALA A 57 -12.53 10.55 -8.50
C ALA A 57 -13.71 10.91 -7.60
N ALA A 58 -14.06 10.01 -6.66
CA ALA A 58 -15.10 10.27 -5.66
C ALA A 58 -14.78 11.47 -4.77
N ALA A 59 -13.48 11.74 -4.51
CA ALA A 59 -13.01 12.92 -3.80
C ALA A 59 -12.84 14.18 -4.70
N GLY A 60 -13.30 14.14 -5.96
CA GLY A 60 -13.24 15.26 -6.89
C GLY A 60 -11.84 15.56 -7.44
N LYS A 61 -10.87 14.66 -7.26
CA LYS A 61 -9.51 14.80 -7.79
C LYS A 61 -9.49 14.46 -9.28
N LYS A 62 -8.60 15.09 -10.05
CA LYS A 62 -8.50 14.91 -11.50
C LYS A 62 -7.18 14.29 -11.95
N ALA A 63 -6.21 14.23 -11.05
CA ALA A 63 -4.90 13.66 -11.34
C ALA A 63 -4.30 13.00 -10.09
N LEU A 64 -3.54 11.94 -10.34
CA LEU A 64 -2.68 11.26 -9.39
C LEU A 64 -1.24 11.43 -9.85
N LEU A 65 -0.43 12.19 -9.11
CA LEU A 65 1.02 12.15 -9.24
C LEU A 65 1.53 10.97 -8.42
N LEU A 66 1.92 9.90 -9.10
CA LEU A 66 2.33 8.64 -8.50
C LEU A 66 3.85 8.57 -8.44
N VAL A 67 4.40 8.68 -7.23
CA VAL A 67 5.82 8.46 -6.96
C VAL A 67 5.99 7.03 -6.44
N TRP A 68 6.77 6.20 -7.14
CA TRP A 68 7.00 4.82 -6.76
C TRP A 68 8.42 4.33 -7.05
N ASP A 69 8.79 3.20 -6.46
CA ASP A 69 10.05 2.54 -6.69
C ASP A 69 10.08 1.78 -8.04
N ASN A 70 11.22 1.13 -8.31
CA ASN A 70 11.41 0.36 -9.53
C ASN A 70 11.12 -1.14 -9.33
N ALA A 71 10.18 -1.50 -8.44
CA ALA A 71 9.76 -2.90 -8.32
C ALA A 71 9.24 -3.43 -9.67
N SER A 72 9.56 -4.67 -9.98
CA SER A 72 9.25 -5.27 -11.30
C SER A 72 7.76 -5.25 -11.64
N TRP A 73 6.89 -5.41 -10.64
CA TRP A 73 5.43 -5.33 -10.80
C TRP A 73 4.89 -3.91 -10.94
N HIS A 74 5.70 -2.87 -10.65
CA HIS A 74 5.38 -1.47 -10.91
C HIS A 74 5.81 -1.04 -12.31
N VAL A 75 7.02 -1.43 -12.74
CA VAL A 75 7.62 -0.93 -13.97
C VAL A 75 7.48 -1.88 -15.17
N SER A 76 6.70 -2.93 -15.04
CA SER A 76 6.45 -3.88 -16.14
C SER A 76 5.84 -3.19 -17.36
N GLY A 77 6.13 -3.71 -18.56
CA GLY A 77 5.49 -3.23 -19.79
C GLY A 77 3.96 -3.25 -19.69
N ARG A 78 3.41 -4.32 -19.13
CA ARG A 78 1.98 -4.49 -18.89
C ARG A 78 1.38 -3.32 -18.08
N VAL A 79 2.00 -2.94 -16.97
CA VAL A 79 1.51 -1.83 -16.13
C VAL A 79 1.61 -0.50 -16.86
N ARG A 80 2.69 -0.28 -17.62
CA ARG A 80 2.83 0.92 -18.45
C ARG A 80 1.72 1.02 -19.49
N ASP A 81 1.47 -0.05 -20.22
CA ASP A 81 0.41 -0.10 -21.24
C ASP A 81 -0.98 0.13 -20.62
N TRP A 82 -1.21 -0.46 -19.46
CA TRP A 82 -2.45 -0.23 -18.70
C TRP A 82 -2.61 1.25 -18.31
N ILE A 83 -1.54 1.91 -17.82
CA ILE A 83 -1.58 3.34 -17.46
C ILE A 83 -1.87 4.20 -18.69
N VAL A 84 -1.25 3.90 -19.84
CA VAL A 84 -1.51 4.61 -21.10
C VAL A 84 -2.98 4.48 -21.50
N ALA A 85 -3.52 3.27 -21.47
CA ALA A 85 -4.93 3.01 -21.80
C ALA A 85 -5.87 3.69 -20.79
N HIS A 86 -5.55 3.61 -19.50
CA HIS A 86 -6.28 4.31 -18.44
C HIS A 86 -6.32 5.82 -18.67
N ASN A 87 -5.18 6.44 -18.96
CA ASN A 87 -5.07 7.89 -19.19
C ASN A 87 -5.83 8.36 -20.44
N ARG A 88 -5.96 7.51 -21.46
CA ARG A 88 -6.81 7.80 -22.62
C ARG A 88 -8.29 7.89 -22.22
N ARG A 89 -8.76 6.95 -21.40
CA ARG A 89 -10.14 6.96 -20.88
C ARG A 89 -10.37 8.11 -19.88
N ALA A 90 -9.37 8.45 -19.10
CA ALA A 90 -9.43 9.51 -18.07
C ALA A 90 -9.55 10.94 -18.64
N LYS A 91 -9.54 11.10 -19.97
CA LYS A 91 -9.86 12.37 -20.63
C LYS A 91 -11.34 12.73 -20.53
N GLN A 92 -12.19 11.75 -20.25
CA GLN A 92 -13.62 11.97 -20.05
C GLN A 92 -13.91 12.66 -18.71
N PRO A 93 -15.05 13.33 -18.57
CA PRO A 93 -15.45 13.94 -17.30
C PRO A 93 -15.44 12.91 -16.16
N GLY A 94 -14.88 13.32 -15.01
CA GLY A 94 -14.74 12.44 -13.84
C GLY A 94 -13.53 11.50 -13.87
N GLY A 95 -12.74 11.51 -14.95
CA GLY A 95 -11.52 10.70 -15.02
C GLY A 95 -10.37 11.28 -14.17
N VAL A 96 -9.55 10.37 -13.63
CA VAL A 96 -8.32 10.71 -12.89
C VAL A 96 -7.12 10.27 -13.72
N ARG A 97 -6.28 11.21 -14.15
CA ARG A 97 -5.06 10.90 -14.90
C ARG A 97 -3.94 10.50 -13.97
N ILE A 98 -3.16 9.50 -14.36
CA ILE A 98 -1.97 9.04 -13.62
C ILE A 98 -0.74 9.63 -14.27
N VAL A 99 0.06 10.36 -13.49
CA VAL A 99 1.39 10.87 -13.87
C VAL A 99 2.42 10.14 -13.03
N VAL A 100 3.24 9.31 -13.67
CA VAL A 100 4.22 8.47 -12.99
C VAL A 100 5.54 9.20 -12.84
N CYS A 101 6.10 9.14 -11.63
CA CYS A 101 7.45 9.58 -11.29
C CYS A 101 8.19 8.42 -10.62
N CYS A 102 9.09 7.78 -11.36
CA CYS A 102 9.90 6.70 -10.80
C CYS A 102 11.05 7.27 -9.96
N LEU A 103 11.25 6.69 -8.79
CA LEU A 103 12.41 7.00 -7.96
C LEU A 103 13.70 6.47 -8.59
N PRO A 104 14.86 7.11 -8.33
CA PRO A 104 16.14 6.57 -8.76
C PRO A 104 16.35 5.15 -8.22
N VAL A 105 17.06 4.34 -9.00
CA VAL A 105 17.39 2.96 -8.59
C VAL A 105 18.19 2.98 -7.29
N LYS A 106 17.90 2.04 -6.40
CA LYS A 106 18.54 1.90 -5.08
C LYS A 106 18.43 3.12 -4.16
N SER A 107 17.37 3.88 -4.28
CA SER A 107 17.13 5.08 -3.47
C SER A 107 15.83 4.99 -2.63
N PRO A 108 15.63 3.94 -1.82
CA PRO A 108 14.40 3.76 -1.06
C PRO A 108 14.16 4.89 -0.05
N TRP A 109 15.22 5.53 0.46
CA TRP A 109 15.10 6.65 1.40
C TRP A 109 14.40 7.88 0.82
N LEU A 110 14.32 8.00 -0.51
CA LEU A 110 13.57 9.06 -1.18
C LEU A 110 12.06 8.79 -1.21
N ASN A 111 11.61 7.60 -0.80
CA ASN A 111 10.20 7.24 -0.77
C ASN A 111 9.59 7.51 0.61
N PRO A 112 8.71 8.52 0.76
CA PRO A 112 8.14 8.89 2.06
C PRO A 112 7.29 7.79 2.71
N ILE A 113 6.90 6.76 1.96
CA ILE A 113 6.12 5.62 2.49
C ILE A 113 6.99 4.63 3.27
N GLU A 114 8.30 4.57 3.03
CA GLU A 114 9.18 3.59 3.66
C GLU A 114 9.19 3.64 5.20
N PRO A 115 9.26 4.82 5.85
CA PRO A 115 9.12 4.88 7.31
C PRO A 115 7.78 4.34 7.82
N LYS A 116 6.71 4.50 7.05
CA LYS A 116 5.38 3.96 7.40
C LYS A 116 5.37 2.44 7.35
N TRP A 117 6.02 1.84 6.35
CA TRP A 117 6.20 0.40 6.26
C TRP A 117 7.04 -0.15 7.41
N ALA A 118 8.13 0.50 7.76
CA ALA A 118 8.97 0.10 8.88
C ALA A 118 8.19 0.11 10.20
N HIS A 119 7.36 1.13 10.42
CA HIS A 119 6.50 1.22 11.60
C HIS A 119 5.43 0.13 11.61
N GLY A 120 4.75 -0.08 10.49
CA GLY A 120 3.73 -1.13 10.35
C GLY A 120 4.30 -2.52 10.59
N LYS A 121 5.50 -2.82 10.06
CA LYS A 121 6.17 -4.10 10.28
C LYS A 121 6.47 -4.37 11.74
N ARG A 122 7.00 -3.39 12.48
CA ARG A 122 7.26 -3.55 13.91
C ARG A 122 6.00 -3.92 14.67
N ALA A 123 4.87 -3.29 14.33
CA ALA A 123 3.59 -3.61 14.96
C ALA A 123 3.09 -5.04 14.69
N ILE A 124 3.55 -5.66 13.60
CA ILE A 124 3.17 -7.02 13.19
C ILE A 124 4.18 -8.07 13.71
N VAL A 125 5.49 -7.75 13.64
CA VAL A 125 6.57 -8.70 13.95
C VAL A 125 6.89 -8.75 15.45
N GLU A 126 6.59 -7.69 16.20
CA GLU A 126 6.83 -7.59 17.64
C GLU A 126 5.54 -7.68 18.51
N PRO A 127 4.48 -8.40 18.09
CA PRO A 127 3.35 -8.65 18.98
C PRO A 127 3.73 -9.71 20.01
N ASP A 128 3.08 -9.67 21.18
CA ASP A 128 3.25 -10.66 22.24
C ASP A 128 2.84 -12.10 21.82
N ARG A 129 2.21 -12.24 20.65
CA ARG A 129 1.77 -13.49 20.04
C ARG A 129 1.82 -13.42 18.51
N LYS A 130 1.87 -14.58 17.87
CA LYS A 130 1.72 -14.67 16.41
C LYS A 130 0.35 -14.18 15.98
N LEU A 131 0.31 -13.36 14.92
CA LEU A 131 -0.91 -12.86 14.32
C LEU A 131 -1.32 -13.73 13.13
N THR A 132 -2.62 -13.94 12.98
CA THR A 132 -3.19 -14.57 11.78
C THR A 132 -3.35 -13.55 10.65
N ALA A 133 -3.48 -14.02 9.40
CA ALA A 133 -3.66 -13.13 8.26
C ALA A 133 -4.87 -12.17 8.40
N PRO A 134 -6.05 -12.58 8.90
CA PRO A 134 -7.15 -11.67 9.17
C PRO A 134 -6.80 -10.58 10.19
N GLU A 135 -6.10 -10.93 11.28
CA GLU A 135 -5.73 -9.97 12.32
C GLU A 135 -4.74 -8.91 11.84
N VAL A 136 -3.91 -9.25 10.84
CA VAL A 136 -2.99 -8.29 10.20
C VAL A 136 -3.76 -7.27 9.34
N GLN A 137 -4.90 -7.67 8.77
CA GLN A 137 -5.73 -6.82 7.92
C GLN A 137 -6.60 -5.85 8.73
N GLU A 138 -6.92 -6.17 9.98
CA GLU A 138 -7.71 -5.30 10.84
C GLU A 138 -6.84 -4.17 11.42
N PRO A 139 -7.28 -2.89 11.33
CA PRO A 139 -6.58 -1.80 11.99
C PRO A 139 -6.66 -2.00 13.51
N LYS A 140 -5.50 -2.13 14.16
CA LYS A 140 -5.46 -2.14 15.63
C LYS A 140 -6.11 -0.87 16.14
N LYS A 141 -7.20 -0.98 16.91
CA LYS A 141 -7.71 0.11 17.73
C LYS A 141 -6.58 0.50 18.70
N THR A 142 -5.92 1.61 18.43
CA THR A 142 -4.92 2.17 19.35
C THR A 142 -5.61 2.47 20.68
N LYS A 143 -5.16 1.81 21.75
CA LYS A 143 -5.56 2.22 23.11
C LYS A 143 -5.16 3.69 23.28
N PRO A 144 -6.05 4.54 23.82
CA PRO A 144 -5.69 5.92 24.11
C PRO A 144 -4.49 5.95 25.07
N PRO A 145 -3.58 6.92 24.95
CA PRO A 145 -2.43 7.02 25.83
C PRO A 145 -2.92 7.11 27.26
N LYS A 146 -2.32 6.30 28.15
CA LYS A 146 -2.60 6.39 29.60
C LYS A 146 -2.22 7.79 30.05
N THR A 147 -3.22 8.55 30.47
CA THR A 147 -3.04 9.86 31.09
C THR A 147 -2.15 9.67 32.31
N GLN A 148 -0.95 10.20 32.26
CA GLN A 148 -0.09 10.27 33.44
C GLN A 148 -0.77 11.20 34.43
N LYS A 149 -1.26 10.64 35.55
CA LYS A 149 -1.69 11.44 36.70
C LYS A 149 -0.47 12.23 37.18
N LYS A 150 -0.50 13.54 37.02
CA LYS A 150 0.39 14.43 37.78
C LYS A 150 0.08 14.24 39.25
N VAL A 151 1.04 13.74 39.99
CA VAL A 151 1.04 13.80 41.43
C VAL A 151 1.42 15.24 41.80
N ALA A 152 0.55 15.85 42.54
CA ALA A 152 0.80 17.17 43.11
C ALA A 152 1.87 17.09 44.22
#